data_a67de64c5400726d2e92595fadef2285
#
_entry.id   a67de64c5400726d2e92595fadef2285
#
_cell.length_a   1.000
_cell.length_b   1.000
_cell.length_c   1.000
_cell.angle_alpha   90.00
_cell.angle_beta   90.00
_cell.angle_gamma   90.00
#
_symmetry.space_group_name_H-M   'P 1'
#
loop_
_entity.id
_entity.type
_entity.pdbx_description
1 polymer ?
#
loop_
_entity_poly.entity_id
_entity_poly.type
_entity_poly.pdbx_seq_one_letter_code
_entity_poly.pdbx_strand_id
1 'polypeptide(L)'
;MTEREKMIKGMLYDPSDAELSNQRNIARNVAKQFNDTMEEEVDKRKQLLKGLLGKLGDETEVYPDVKFDYGCNIFIGSHTYINFNATFLDCAEIHLGDNVFVGPNVSFLTPLHPMLASERNDRISEDGHYYKLEYAKPVAVGDNVWIGGNVTILPGVKIGHDSVIGAGSVVTKDVPPNSFAAGVPCRAIREITEADSIKYKPEIQAERIITEEV
;
A
#
# COMPACT_ATOMS: atom_id res chain seq x y z
N MET A 1 26.18 7.89 -7.06
CA MET A 1 24.82 7.55 -6.56
C MET A 1 24.12 6.82 -7.70
N THR A 2 23.65 5.59 -7.46
CA THR A 2 22.90 4.80 -8.45
C THR A 2 21.48 5.34 -8.62
N GLU A 3 20.78 4.96 -9.69
CA GLU A 3 19.38 5.35 -9.89
C GLU A 3 18.49 4.80 -8.76
N ARG A 4 18.80 3.59 -8.26
CA ARG A 4 18.15 3.01 -7.08
C ARG A 4 18.34 3.87 -5.82
N GLU A 5 19.55 4.34 -5.56
CA GLU A 5 19.80 5.23 -4.42
C GLU A 5 19.06 6.56 -4.53
N LYS A 6 18.94 7.12 -5.74
CA LYS A 6 18.16 8.33 -6.00
C LYS A 6 16.66 8.07 -5.74
N MET A 7 16.13 6.97 -6.27
CA MET A 7 14.74 6.56 -6.09
C MET A 7 14.35 6.49 -4.61
N ILE A 8 15.13 5.75 -3.80
CA ILE A 8 14.85 5.58 -2.36
C ILE A 8 14.97 6.90 -1.58
N LYS A 9 15.83 7.81 -2.03
CA LYS A 9 15.97 9.15 -1.43
C LYS A 9 14.92 10.16 -1.90
N GLY A 10 13.97 9.75 -2.73
CA GLY A 10 12.95 10.64 -3.30
C GLY A 10 13.48 11.69 -4.26
N MET A 11 14.66 11.46 -4.84
CA MET A 11 15.26 12.31 -5.86
C MET A 11 14.75 11.91 -7.24
N LEU A 12 14.95 12.79 -8.23
CA LEU A 12 14.70 12.43 -9.63
C LEU A 12 15.64 11.30 -10.06
N TYR A 13 15.09 10.26 -10.65
CA TYR A 13 15.80 9.07 -11.13
C TYR A 13 15.26 8.62 -12.48
N ASP A 14 16.05 7.82 -13.19
CA ASP A 14 15.65 7.17 -14.43
C ASP A 14 15.08 5.76 -14.12
N PRO A 15 13.77 5.54 -14.27
CA PRO A 15 13.17 4.23 -14.04
C PRO A 15 13.56 3.16 -15.08
N SER A 16 14.16 3.54 -16.21
CA SER A 16 14.62 2.61 -17.24
C SER A 16 15.99 1.99 -16.94
N ASP A 17 16.67 2.43 -15.87
CA ASP A 17 17.92 1.86 -15.39
C ASP A 17 17.86 0.32 -15.32
N ALA A 18 18.96 -0.33 -15.70
CA ALA A 18 19.02 -1.79 -15.83
C ALA A 18 18.79 -2.52 -14.50
N GLU A 19 19.33 -2.00 -13.38
CA GLU A 19 19.13 -2.58 -12.04
C GLU A 19 17.66 -2.50 -11.65
N LEU A 20 17.03 -1.32 -11.79
CA LEU A 20 15.64 -1.10 -11.47
C LEU A 20 14.71 -1.94 -12.36
N SER A 21 14.99 -2.03 -13.65
CA SER A 21 14.22 -2.85 -14.59
C SER A 21 14.29 -4.33 -14.25
N ASN A 22 15.46 -4.84 -13.86
CA ASN A 22 15.63 -6.21 -13.42
C ASN A 22 14.86 -6.50 -12.11
N GLN A 23 14.95 -5.60 -11.13
CA GLN A 23 14.21 -5.74 -9.87
C GLN A 23 12.69 -5.79 -10.08
N ARG A 24 12.15 -4.91 -10.93
CA ARG A 24 10.71 -4.95 -11.29
C ARG A 24 10.32 -6.28 -11.97
N ASN A 25 11.16 -6.79 -12.86
CA ASN A 25 10.90 -8.08 -13.51
C ASN A 25 10.86 -9.23 -12.51
N ILE A 26 11.78 -9.25 -11.54
CA ILE A 26 11.77 -10.23 -10.44
C ILE A 26 10.47 -10.11 -9.64
N ALA A 27 10.10 -8.92 -9.20
CA ALA A 27 8.90 -8.68 -8.40
C ALA A 27 7.62 -9.13 -9.13
N ARG A 28 7.49 -8.77 -10.42
CA ARG A 28 6.34 -9.16 -11.25
C ARG A 28 6.26 -10.67 -11.48
N ASN A 29 7.40 -11.34 -11.61
CA ASN A 29 7.43 -12.80 -11.73
C ASN A 29 7.02 -13.49 -10.43
N VAL A 30 7.44 -12.98 -9.27
CA VAL A 30 7.01 -13.48 -7.96
C VAL A 30 5.51 -13.21 -7.75
N ALA A 31 5.04 -12.00 -8.07
CA ALA A 31 3.62 -11.67 -8.01
C ALA A 31 2.76 -12.62 -8.87
N LYS A 32 3.23 -12.94 -10.09
CA LYS A 32 2.55 -13.93 -10.93
C LYS A 32 2.48 -15.31 -10.26
N GLN A 33 3.60 -15.80 -9.72
CA GLN A 33 3.63 -17.09 -9.02
C GLN A 33 2.71 -17.10 -7.80
N PHE A 34 2.65 -15.99 -7.06
CA PHE A 34 1.76 -15.82 -5.93
C PHE A 34 0.28 -15.82 -6.36
N ASN A 35 -0.06 -15.07 -7.40
CA ASN A 35 -1.43 -14.95 -7.90
C ASN A 35 -1.94 -16.26 -8.53
N ASP A 36 -1.05 -17.11 -9.04
CA ASP A 36 -1.38 -18.43 -9.60
C ASP A 36 -1.52 -19.52 -8.50
N THR A 37 -1.39 -19.19 -7.19
CA THR A 37 -1.56 -20.17 -6.10
C THR A 37 -3.01 -20.51 -5.83
N MET A 38 -3.25 -21.76 -5.40
CA MET A 38 -4.54 -22.20 -4.89
C MET A 38 -4.76 -21.76 -3.44
N GLU A 39 -6.01 -21.80 -2.97
CA GLU A 39 -6.38 -21.35 -1.62
C GLU A 39 -5.64 -22.12 -0.51
N GLU A 40 -5.41 -23.40 -0.72
CA GLU A 40 -4.75 -24.30 0.23
C GLU A 40 -3.24 -24.12 0.30
N GLU A 41 -2.62 -23.41 -0.66
CA GLU A 41 -1.16 -23.23 -0.75
C GLU A 41 -0.65 -22.08 0.17
N VAL A 42 -1.16 -22.00 1.40
CA VAL A 42 -0.87 -20.91 2.36
C VAL A 42 0.63 -20.74 2.62
N ASP A 43 1.35 -21.84 2.86
CA ASP A 43 2.79 -21.81 3.15
C ASP A 43 3.59 -21.30 1.94
N LYS A 44 3.21 -21.70 0.74
CA LYS A 44 3.85 -21.25 -0.51
C LYS A 44 3.62 -19.75 -0.70
N ARG A 45 2.40 -19.24 -0.48
CA ARG A 45 2.09 -17.80 -0.51
C ARG A 45 2.99 -17.04 0.46
N LYS A 46 3.06 -17.51 1.71
CA LYS A 46 3.89 -16.89 2.76
C LYS A 46 5.39 -16.88 2.40
N GLN A 47 5.90 -17.97 1.83
CA GLN A 47 7.30 -18.05 1.39
C GLN A 47 7.60 -17.08 0.23
N LEU A 48 6.73 -16.99 -0.78
CA LEU A 48 6.89 -16.08 -1.91
C LEU A 48 6.93 -14.62 -1.45
N LEU A 49 6.01 -14.22 -0.57
CA LEU A 49 5.96 -12.86 -0.03
C LEU A 49 7.14 -12.55 0.90
N LYS A 50 7.52 -13.48 1.79
CA LYS A 50 8.71 -13.30 2.65
C LYS A 50 10.01 -13.17 1.85
N GLY A 51 10.09 -13.81 0.68
CA GLY A 51 11.25 -13.70 -0.21
C GLY A 51 11.28 -12.41 -1.04
N LEU A 52 10.17 -11.70 -1.15
CA LEU A 52 10.04 -10.49 -1.97
C LEU A 52 9.96 -9.22 -1.15
N LEU A 53 9.11 -9.21 -0.10
CA LEU A 53 8.79 -7.99 0.66
C LEU A 53 9.95 -7.61 1.60
N GLY A 54 10.08 -6.32 1.86
CA GLY A 54 11.02 -5.80 2.85
C GLY A 54 10.72 -6.31 4.27
N LYS A 55 9.42 -6.47 4.60
CA LYS A 55 8.95 -7.10 5.83
C LYS A 55 7.54 -7.67 5.61
N LEU A 56 7.31 -8.87 6.13
CA LEU A 56 5.99 -9.47 6.28
C LEU A 56 5.85 -9.92 7.74
N GLY A 57 4.93 -9.30 8.48
CA GLY A 57 4.64 -9.64 9.87
C GLY A 57 3.97 -11.00 10.02
N ASP A 58 3.93 -11.49 11.24
CA ASP A 58 3.29 -12.77 11.56
C ASP A 58 1.77 -12.66 11.46
N GLU A 59 1.11 -13.80 11.18
CA GLU A 59 -0.35 -13.90 11.04
C GLU A 59 -0.95 -12.84 10.06
N THR A 60 -0.16 -12.45 9.05
CA THR A 60 -0.59 -11.55 8.00
C THR A 60 -1.05 -12.34 6.79
N GLU A 61 -2.23 -11.99 6.29
CA GLU A 61 -2.88 -12.61 5.15
C GLU A 61 -2.92 -11.65 3.96
N VAL A 62 -2.50 -12.13 2.80
CA VAL A 62 -2.59 -11.39 1.53
C VAL A 62 -3.29 -12.28 0.51
N TYR A 63 -4.33 -11.73 -0.10
CA TYR A 63 -5.10 -12.44 -1.12
C TYR A 63 -4.68 -12.04 -2.54
N PRO A 64 -4.80 -12.96 -3.53
CA PRO A 64 -4.60 -12.63 -4.95
C PRO A 64 -5.65 -11.59 -5.40
N ASP A 65 -5.55 -10.90 -6.50
CA ASP A 65 -4.45 -10.67 -7.41
C ASP A 65 -3.65 -9.44 -6.99
N VAL A 66 -2.46 -9.62 -6.46
CA VAL A 66 -1.63 -8.47 -6.04
C VAL A 66 -0.70 -8.02 -7.17
N LYS A 67 -0.34 -6.74 -7.15
CA LYS A 67 0.63 -6.13 -8.06
C LYS A 67 1.68 -5.36 -7.28
N PHE A 68 2.94 -5.57 -7.64
CA PHE A 68 4.08 -4.88 -7.05
C PHE A 68 4.95 -4.27 -8.15
N ASP A 69 5.60 -3.13 -7.86
CA ASP A 69 6.71 -2.69 -8.70
C ASP A 69 8.02 -3.39 -8.28
N TYR A 70 8.43 -3.27 -7.04
CA TYR A 70 9.67 -3.86 -6.54
C TYR A 70 9.45 -4.89 -5.43
N GLY A 71 8.43 -4.72 -4.61
CA GLY A 71 8.13 -5.53 -3.43
C GLY A 71 9.03 -5.25 -2.24
N CYS A 72 10.33 -5.12 -2.46
CA CYS A 72 11.33 -4.94 -1.39
C CYS A 72 11.18 -3.63 -0.60
N ASN A 73 10.42 -2.67 -1.09
CA ASN A 73 10.12 -1.42 -0.38
C ASN A 73 8.77 -1.47 0.37
N ILE A 74 8.17 -2.64 0.52
CA ILE A 74 6.91 -2.84 1.23
C ILE A 74 7.18 -3.50 2.58
N PHE A 75 6.66 -2.88 3.65
CA PHE A 75 6.81 -3.33 5.03
C PHE A 75 5.43 -3.47 5.64
N ILE A 76 5.03 -4.69 5.96
CA ILE A 76 3.72 -5.02 6.50
C ILE A 76 3.87 -5.55 7.91
N GLY A 77 3.09 -5.02 8.84
CA GLY A 77 3.00 -5.46 10.22
C GLY A 77 2.30 -6.80 10.38
N SER A 78 2.12 -7.23 11.64
CA SER A 78 1.48 -8.49 11.99
C SER A 78 -0.05 -8.36 12.03
N HIS A 79 -0.75 -9.51 11.91
CA HIS A 79 -2.22 -9.58 11.96
C HIS A 79 -2.93 -8.67 10.93
N THR A 80 -2.24 -8.35 9.84
CA THR A 80 -2.76 -7.47 8.78
C THR A 80 -3.42 -8.31 7.68
N TYR A 81 -4.58 -7.86 7.23
CA TYR A 81 -5.37 -8.51 6.20
C TYR A 81 -5.43 -7.64 4.94
N ILE A 82 -5.00 -8.18 3.81
CA ILE A 82 -5.02 -7.50 2.50
C ILE A 82 -5.87 -8.30 1.53
N ASN A 83 -7.00 -7.72 1.14
CA ASN A 83 -7.98 -8.33 0.26
C ASN A 83 -7.54 -8.26 -1.22
N PHE A 84 -8.36 -8.83 -2.11
CA PHE A 84 -8.08 -9.01 -3.54
C PHE A 84 -7.74 -7.73 -4.28
N ASN A 85 -6.90 -7.86 -5.33
CA ASN A 85 -6.53 -6.81 -6.29
C ASN A 85 -5.81 -5.61 -5.67
N ALA A 86 -5.05 -5.82 -4.59
CA ALA A 86 -4.22 -4.74 -4.04
C ALA A 86 -3.07 -4.40 -5.00
N THR A 87 -2.80 -3.10 -5.15
CA THR A 87 -1.72 -2.59 -6.00
C THR A 87 -0.75 -1.76 -5.17
N PHE A 88 0.53 -2.12 -5.23
CA PHE A 88 1.62 -1.43 -4.55
C PHE A 88 2.63 -0.94 -5.59
N LEU A 89 2.60 0.37 -5.89
CA LEU A 89 3.66 0.99 -6.68
C LEU A 89 4.71 1.51 -5.70
N ASP A 90 5.62 0.64 -5.32
CA ASP A 90 6.57 0.83 -4.24
C ASP A 90 7.93 1.38 -4.72
N CYS A 91 7.91 2.46 -5.50
CA CYS A 91 9.13 3.22 -5.85
C CYS A 91 9.73 3.95 -4.63
N ALA A 92 8.96 4.20 -3.58
CA ALA A 92 9.40 4.56 -2.24
C ALA A 92 8.78 3.60 -1.23
N GLU A 93 9.18 3.68 0.04
CA GLU A 93 8.69 2.78 1.07
C GLU A 93 7.18 2.92 1.29
N ILE A 94 6.52 1.77 1.44
CA ILE A 94 5.12 1.63 1.86
C ILE A 94 5.12 0.86 3.17
N HIS A 95 4.67 1.52 4.23
CA HIS A 95 4.56 0.94 5.56
C HIS A 95 3.10 0.74 5.95
N LEU A 96 2.72 -0.47 6.28
CA LEU A 96 1.46 -0.81 6.93
C LEU A 96 1.78 -1.31 8.34
N GLY A 97 1.09 -0.78 9.34
CA GLY A 97 1.20 -1.17 10.74
C GLY A 97 0.65 -2.55 11.04
N ASP A 98 0.49 -2.85 12.31
CA ASP A 98 -0.15 -4.07 12.80
C ASP A 98 -1.69 -3.92 12.76
N ASN A 99 -2.41 -5.05 12.61
CA ASN A 99 -3.88 -5.10 12.60
C ASN A 99 -4.53 -4.17 11.55
N VAL A 100 -3.90 -4.01 10.38
CA VAL A 100 -4.47 -3.21 9.29
C VAL A 100 -5.39 -4.08 8.44
N PHE A 101 -6.63 -3.61 8.20
CA PHE A 101 -7.57 -4.26 7.30
C PHE A 101 -7.68 -3.49 5.99
N VAL A 102 -7.31 -4.12 4.88
CA VAL A 102 -7.33 -3.52 3.54
C VAL A 102 -8.41 -4.20 2.71
N GLY A 103 -9.41 -3.44 2.27
CA GLY A 103 -10.47 -3.90 1.38
C GLY A 103 -9.98 -4.19 -0.05
N PRO A 104 -10.84 -4.72 -0.91
CA PRO A 104 -10.45 -5.05 -2.28
C PRO A 104 -10.18 -3.81 -3.14
N ASN A 105 -9.33 -3.98 -4.16
CA ASN A 105 -8.98 -2.94 -5.15
C ASN A 105 -8.35 -1.68 -4.53
N VAL A 106 -7.58 -1.81 -3.45
CA VAL A 106 -6.87 -0.68 -2.85
C VAL A 106 -5.54 -0.48 -3.56
N SER A 107 -5.20 0.79 -3.82
CA SER A 107 -3.93 1.18 -4.45
C SER A 107 -3.10 2.07 -3.53
N PHE A 108 -1.86 1.66 -3.28
CA PHE A 108 -0.82 2.43 -2.58
C PHE A 108 0.17 2.94 -3.61
N LEU A 109 0.16 4.25 -3.86
CA LEU A 109 0.93 4.86 -4.93
C LEU A 109 2.04 5.73 -4.33
N THR A 110 3.29 5.44 -4.65
CA THR A 110 4.43 6.26 -4.22
C THR A 110 5.06 7.07 -5.35
N PRO A 111 5.02 6.64 -6.65
CA PRO A 111 5.69 7.37 -7.71
C PRO A 111 4.95 8.64 -8.13
N LEU A 112 5.74 9.60 -8.59
CA LEU A 112 5.32 10.88 -9.11
C LEU A 112 6.13 11.23 -10.37
N HIS A 113 5.50 11.92 -11.29
CA HIS A 113 6.17 12.52 -12.45
C HIS A 113 6.23 14.03 -12.31
N PRO A 114 7.22 14.71 -12.92
CA PRO A 114 7.22 16.16 -13.04
C PRO A 114 5.91 16.68 -13.64
N MET A 115 5.39 17.76 -13.07
CA MET A 115 4.13 18.36 -13.53
C MET A 115 4.25 19.01 -14.91
N LEU A 116 5.40 19.63 -15.20
CA LEU A 116 5.64 20.20 -16.51
C LEU A 116 5.87 19.12 -17.56
N ALA A 117 5.17 19.18 -18.67
CA ALA A 117 5.28 18.20 -19.74
C ALA A 117 6.72 18.12 -20.30
N SER A 118 7.41 19.26 -20.44
CA SER A 118 8.80 19.34 -20.89
C SER A 118 9.79 18.63 -19.96
N GLU A 119 9.43 18.42 -18.68
CA GLU A 119 10.26 17.70 -17.70
C GLU A 119 9.88 16.23 -17.62
N ARG A 120 8.61 15.89 -17.87
CA ARG A 120 8.06 14.55 -17.78
C ARG A 120 8.26 13.72 -19.03
N ASN A 121 8.25 14.35 -20.21
CA ASN A 121 8.34 13.65 -21.49
C ASN A 121 9.69 12.97 -21.67
N ASP A 122 9.75 12.04 -22.62
CA ASP A 122 10.97 11.33 -22.99
C ASP A 122 12.09 12.33 -23.31
N ARG A 123 13.26 12.01 -22.80
CA ARG A 123 14.53 12.72 -23.03
C ARG A 123 15.47 11.79 -23.79
N ILE A 124 16.44 12.37 -24.45
CA ILE A 124 17.50 11.65 -25.14
C ILE A 124 18.82 12.08 -24.51
N SER A 125 19.58 11.12 -24.00
CA SER A 125 20.94 11.33 -23.51
C SER A 125 21.93 11.53 -24.68
N GLU A 126 23.14 11.93 -24.38
CA GLU A 126 24.19 12.18 -25.39
C GLU A 126 24.54 10.93 -26.22
N ASP A 127 24.40 9.74 -25.64
CA ASP A 127 24.59 8.44 -26.29
C ASP A 127 23.35 7.90 -27.03
N GLY A 128 22.27 8.69 -27.09
CA GLY A 128 21.04 8.35 -27.82
C GLY A 128 20.04 7.48 -27.02
N HIS A 129 20.27 7.25 -25.73
CA HIS A 129 19.35 6.51 -24.88
C HIS A 129 18.12 7.35 -24.52
N TYR A 130 16.90 6.78 -24.69
CA TYR A 130 15.65 7.39 -24.25
C TYR A 130 15.41 7.11 -22.78
N TYR A 131 15.14 8.14 -22.00
CA TYR A 131 14.86 8.03 -20.57
C TYR A 131 13.76 9.00 -20.12
N LYS A 132 13.15 8.71 -18.97
CA LYS A 132 12.18 9.57 -18.27
C LYS A 132 12.72 9.87 -16.89
N LEU A 133 12.14 10.87 -16.25
CA LEU A 133 12.44 11.16 -14.86
C LEU A 133 11.20 10.98 -14.00
N GLU A 134 11.38 10.28 -12.90
CA GLU A 134 10.41 10.06 -11.84
C GLU A 134 11.00 10.44 -10.49
N TYR A 135 10.16 10.63 -9.52
CA TYR A 135 10.53 10.70 -8.11
C TYR A 135 9.43 10.04 -7.29
N ALA A 136 9.67 9.74 -6.02
CA ALA A 136 8.68 9.04 -5.22
C ALA A 136 8.59 9.63 -3.81
N LYS A 137 7.44 9.45 -3.16
CA LYS A 137 7.22 9.80 -1.76
C LYS A 137 6.61 8.61 -1.02
N PRO A 138 7.10 8.29 0.20
CA PRO A 138 6.62 7.14 0.95
C PRO A 138 5.16 7.28 1.36
N VAL A 139 4.50 6.14 1.57
CA VAL A 139 3.16 6.04 2.15
C VAL A 139 3.27 5.31 3.48
N ALA A 140 2.58 5.81 4.51
CA ALA A 140 2.55 5.18 5.82
C ALA A 140 1.12 5.04 6.34
N VAL A 141 0.78 3.85 6.83
CA VAL A 141 -0.49 3.52 7.48
C VAL A 141 -0.19 3.02 8.88
N GLY A 142 -0.77 3.65 9.88
CA GLY A 142 -0.61 3.28 11.29
C GLY A 142 -1.32 1.97 11.63
N ASP A 143 -1.19 1.57 12.90
CA ASP A 143 -1.82 0.35 13.42
C ASP A 143 -3.35 0.49 13.47
N ASN A 144 -4.05 -0.66 13.44
CA ASN A 144 -5.50 -0.75 13.59
C ASN A 144 -6.30 0.06 12.55
N VAL A 145 -5.74 0.33 11.39
CA VAL A 145 -6.43 1.10 10.33
C VAL A 145 -7.29 0.16 9.49
N TRP A 146 -8.54 0.57 9.24
CA TRP A 146 -9.40 -0.08 8.26
C TRP A 146 -9.52 0.78 6.99
N ILE A 147 -9.10 0.23 5.86
CA ILE A 147 -9.21 0.85 4.53
C ILE A 147 -10.28 0.12 3.74
N GLY A 148 -11.36 0.83 3.41
CA GLY A 148 -12.47 0.30 2.60
C GLY A 148 -12.03 -0.05 1.17
N GLY A 149 -12.89 -0.77 0.44
CA GLY A 149 -12.59 -1.15 -0.95
C GLY A 149 -12.51 0.04 -1.90
N ASN A 150 -11.77 -0.13 -3.01
CA ASN A 150 -11.59 0.88 -4.07
C ASN A 150 -10.98 2.21 -3.57
N VAL A 151 -10.13 2.17 -2.56
CA VAL A 151 -9.42 3.34 -2.04
C VAL A 151 -8.11 3.53 -2.80
N THR A 152 -7.79 4.77 -3.12
CA THR A 152 -6.48 5.15 -3.69
C THR A 152 -5.76 6.08 -2.72
N ILE A 153 -4.55 5.68 -2.30
CA ILE A 153 -3.69 6.46 -1.42
C ILE A 153 -2.56 7.06 -2.24
N LEU A 154 -2.46 8.39 -2.23
CA LEU A 154 -1.50 9.14 -3.05
C LEU A 154 -0.13 9.26 -2.39
N PRO A 155 0.91 9.58 -3.19
CA PRO A 155 2.29 9.67 -2.71
C PRO A 155 2.47 10.68 -1.56
N GLY A 156 3.18 10.26 -0.53
CA GLY A 156 3.52 11.09 0.63
C GLY A 156 2.48 11.11 1.74
N VAL A 157 1.37 10.38 1.59
CA VAL A 157 0.27 10.35 2.57
C VAL A 157 0.62 9.50 3.79
N LYS A 158 0.23 10.00 4.97
CA LYS A 158 0.23 9.27 6.23
C LYS A 158 -1.20 9.12 6.76
N ILE A 159 -1.60 7.90 7.10
CA ILE A 159 -2.88 7.61 7.76
C ILE A 159 -2.57 7.24 9.20
N GLY A 160 -3.11 8.03 10.13
CA GLY A 160 -2.93 7.81 11.57
C GLY A 160 -3.61 6.53 12.06
N HIS A 161 -3.09 5.96 13.14
CA HIS A 161 -3.60 4.73 13.75
C HIS A 161 -5.09 4.84 14.14
N ASP A 162 -5.76 3.69 14.30
CA ASP A 162 -7.17 3.58 14.72
C ASP A 162 -8.16 4.33 13.81
N SER A 163 -7.79 4.57 12.54
CA SER A 163 -8.61 5.31 11.59
C SER A 163 -9.34 4.40 10.61
N VAL A 164 -10.43 4.88 10.07
CA VAL A 164 -11.23 4.20 9.04
C VAL A 164 -11.30 5.08 7.79
N ILE A 165 -10.93 4.50 6.64
CA ILE A 165 -11.05 5.15 5.32
C ILE A 165 -12.24 4.54 4.60
N GLY A 166 -13.26 5.35 4.35
CA GLY A 166 -14.47 4.94 3.63
C GLY A 166 -14.17 4.50 2.19
N ALA A 167 -14.91 3.47 1.73
CA ALA A 167 -14.74 2.91 0.39
C ALA A 167 -14.87 3.96 -0.72
N GLY A 168 -14.15 3.77 -1.83
CA GLY A 168 -14.14 4.68 -2.98
C GLY A 168 -13.41 6.00 -2.76
N SER A 169 -12.67 6.15 -1.67
CA SER A 169 -11.96 7.40 -1.34
C SER A 169 -10.66 7.56 -2.12
N VAL A 170 -10.29 8.83 -2.39
CA VAL A 170 -8.96 9.20 -2.88
C VAL A 170 -8.25 10.03 -1.80
N VAL A 171 -7.30 9.39 -1.10
CA VAL A 171 -6.58 10.01 0.02
C VAL A 171 -5.42 10.84 -0.53
N THR A 172 -5.58 12.16 -0.49
CA THR A 172 -4.66 13.14 -1.08
C THR A 172 -3.84 13.91 -0.04
N LYS A 173 -4.14 13.75 1.24
CA LYS A 173 -3.50 14.40 2.38
C LYS A 173 -3.53 13.46 3.59
N ASP A 174 -2.68 13.74 4.55
CA ASP A 174 -2.63 13.01 5.81
C ASP A 174 -4.00 12.95 6.50
N VAL A 175 -4.27 11.81 7.12
CA VAL A 175 -5.46 11.56 7.94
C VAL A 175 -5.02 11.48 9.40
N PRO A 176 -5.60 12.28 10.30
CA PRO A 176 -5.29 12.21 11.74
C PRO A 176 -5.64 10.83 12.32
N PRO A 177 -5.00 10.41 13.43
CA PRO A 177 -5.41 9.21 14.15
C PRO A 177 -6.87 9.29 14.63
N ASN A 178 -7.47 8.12 14.94
CA ASN A 178 -8.84 7.99 15.44
C ASN A 178 -9.90 8.67 14.56
N SER A 179 -9.70 8.70 13.23
CA SER A 179 -10.57 9.44 12.32
C SER A 179 -11.37 8.54 11.39
N PHE A 180 -12.66 8.84 11.22
CA PHE A 180 -13.40 8.40 10.04
C PHE A 180 -13.19 9.42 8.92
N ALA A 181 -12.59 9.00 7.82
CA ALA A 181 -12.31 9.83 6.66
C ALA A 181 -12.89 9.20 5.39
N ALA A 182 -13.44 10.00 4.49
CA ALA A 182 -13.99 9.49 3.23
C ALA A 182 -14.05 10.56 2.13
N GLY A 183 -14.31 10.12 0.90
CA GLY A 183 -14.64 10.96 -0.26
C GLY A 183 -13.52 11.18 -1.25
N VAL A 184 -13.82 11.96 -2.30
CA VAL A 184 -12.91 12.34 -3.39
C VAL A 184 -12.97 13.86 -3.56
N PRO A 185 -11.93 14.58 -3.08
CA PRO A 185 -10.80 14.12 -2.28
C PRO A 185 -11.21 13.71 -0.87
N CYS A 186 -10.53 12.71 -0.29
CA CYS A 186 -10.78 12.23 1.06
C CYS A 186 -10.54 13.33 2.11
N ARG A 187 -11.42 13.39 3.11
CA ARG A 187 -11.31 14.31 4.26
C ARG A 187 -11.69 13.58 5.54
N ALA A 188 -11.03 13.90 6.62
CA ALA A 188 -11.49 13.53 7.95
C ALA A 188 -12.87 14.16 8.19
N ILE A 189 -13.86 13.32 8.46
CA ILE A 189 -15.26 13.73 8.63
C ILE A 189 -15.56 13.93 10.12
N ARG A 190 -15.09 12.99 10.94
CA ARG A 190 -15.28 13.00 12.40
C ARG A 190 -14.26 12.12 13.12
N GLU A 191 -14.15 12.29 14.38
CA GLU A 191 -13.44 11.38 15.28
C GLU A 191 -14.24 10.07 15.46
N ILE A 192 -13.53 8.96 15.63
CA ILE A 192 -14.08 7.67 16.05
C ILE A 192 -14.08 7.65 17.57
N THR A 193 -15.22 7.34 18.19
CA THR A 193 -15.40 7.39 19.62
C THR A 193 -16.11 6.14 20.14
N GLU A 194 -16.23 6.01 21.45
CA GLU A 194 -16.98 4.90 22.10
C GLU A 194 -18.42 4.76 21.58
N ALA A 195 -19.02 5.85 21.07
CA ALA A 195 -20.35 5.79 20.44
C ALA A 195 -20.41 4.93 19.17
N ASP A 196 -19.25 4.64 18.56
CA ASP A 196 -19.14 3.75 17.39
C ASP A 196 -19.12 2.27 17.75
N SER A 197 -19.07 1.95 19.06
CA SER A 197 -19.02 0.57 19.54
C SER A 197 -20.24 -0.23 19.11
N ILE A 198 -20.00 -1.46 18.67
CA ILE A 198 -21.06 -2.40 18.30
C ILE A 198 -21.99 -2.75 19.47
N LYS A 199 -21.56 -2.53 20.73
CA LYS A 199 -22.43 -2.72 21.91
C LYS A 199 -23.71 -1.88 21.86
N TYR A 200 -23.69 -0.77 21.10
CA TYR A 200 -24.86 0.08 20.89
C TYR A 200 -25.69 -0.29 19.65
N LYS A 201 -25.38 -1.42 19.01
CA LYS A 201 -26.04 -1.93 17.79
C LYS A 201 -26.57 -3.36 18.02
N PRO A 202 -27.59 -3.51 18.87
CA PRO A 202 -28.10 -4.83 19.25
C PRO A 202 -28.57 -5.67 18.05
N GLU A 203 -28.98 -5.03 16.97
CA GLU A 203 -29.48 -5.68 15.75
C GLU A 203 -28.41 -6.49 15.01
N ILE A 204 -27.11 -6.21 15.26
CA ILE A 204 -25.98 -6.95 14.65
C ILE A 204 -25.24 -7.83 15.66
N GLN A 205 -25.67 -7.85 16.93
CA GLN A 205 -25.04 -8.67 17.96
C GLN A 205 -25.55 -10.12 17.85
N ALA A 206 -24.64 -11.03 17.47
CA ALA A 206 -24.87 -12.46 17.65
C ALA A 206 -24.51 -12.87 19.09
N GLU A 207 -25.06 -14.00 19.61
CA GLU A 207 -24.86 -14.49 20.99
C GLU A 207 -23.37 -14.62 21.45
N ARG A 208 -22.41 -14.46 20.55
CA ARG A 208 -20.96 -14.62 20.82
C ARG A 208 -20.20 -13.32 21.02
N ILE A 209 -20.87 -12.18 21.07
CA ILE A 209 -20.14 -10.92 21.09
C ILE A 209 -19.72 -10.53 22.50
N ILE A 210 -18.43 -10.60 22.68
CA ILE A 210 -17.58 -9.79 23.55
C ILE A 210 -18.08 -9.66 25.00
N THR A 211 -17.88 -10.73 25.75
CA THR A 211 -17.91 -10.69 27.23
C THR A 211 -16.49 -10.59 27.83
N GLU A 212 -15.45 -10.43 27.03
CA GLU A 212 -14.09 -10.32 27.54
C GLU A 212 -13.59 -8.88 27.33
N GLU A 213 -13.44 -8.16 28.45
CA GLU A 213 -12.61 -6.98 28.58
C GLU A 213 -11.17 -7.38 28.25
N VAL A 214 -10.59 -6.72 27.26
CA VAL A 214 -9.15 -6.80 26.95
C VAL A 214 -8.41 -5.74 27.75
#